data_cc5de06449d03dfa0bae5c1eab12c713
#
_entry.id   cc5de06449d03dfa0bae5c1eab12c713
#
_cell.length_a   1.000
_cell.length_b   1.000
_cell.length_c   1.000
_cell.angle_alpha   90.00
_cell.angle_beta   90.00
_cell.angle_gamma   90.00
#
_symmetry.space_group_name_H-M   'P 1'
#
loop_
_entity.id
_entity.type
_entity.pdbx_description
1 polymer ?
#
loop_
_entity_poly.entity_id
_entity_poly.type
_entity_poly.pdbx_seq_one_letter_code
_entity_poly.pdbx_strand_id
1 'polypeptide(L)'
;MRRGLKALILTGTIALVLTPIQARADGFVSPWVGSAFGSSIDNGRTTFGVNAGAMGAGIIGGEIDFGYNPSFFGTQNDFGNNTVINLMANVIAGVPVGGTHGAGIRPYVTAGAGLLRTQIDGGTIAHVSSSNNMFGWNAGAGLIGYFTDHVGLRGDMRYLRGFEDTNTGVTSIDLNGNNQLHFWRASFGVVFR
;
A
#
# COMPACT_ATOMS: atom_id res chain seq x y z
N MET A 1 -14.03 -33.61 -18.50
CA MET A 1 -14.34 -32.33 -19.14
C MET A 1 -14.35 -31.09 -18.23
N ARG A 2 -14.48 -31.18 -16.89
CA ARG A 2 -14.53 -29.97 -15.99
C ARG A 2 -13.14 -29.34 -15.68
N ARG A 3 -12.03 -30.04 -15.83
CA ARG A 3 -10.69 -29.51 -15.53
C ARG A 3 -10.15 -28.59 -16.61
N GLY A 4 -10.49 -28.81 -17.88
CA GLY A 4 -10.05 -27.97 -19.00
C GLY A 4 -10.71 -26.60 -19.03
N LEU A 5 -11.96 -26.47 -18.56
CA LEU A 5 -12.68 -25.20 -18.56
C LEU A 5 -12.12 -24.23 -17.52
N LYS A 6 -11.69 -24.73 -16.34
CA LYS A 6 -11.08 -23.88 -15.29
C LYS A 6 -9.71 -23.34 -15.72
N ALA A 7 -8.91 -24.15 -16.41
CA ALA A 7 -7.63 -23.72 -16.95
C ALA A 7 -7.80 -22.67 -18.05
N LEU A 8 -8.81 -22.81 -18.90
CA LEU A 8 -9.09 -21.86 -19.97
C LEU A 8 -9.54 -20.49 -19.43
N ILE A 9 -10.35 -20.48 -18.38
CA ILE A 9 -10.82 -19.23 -17.72
C ILE A 9 -9.62 -18.53 -17.07
N LEU A 10 -8.76 -19.25 -16.36
CA LEU A 10 -7.59 -18.68 -15.69
C LEU A 10 -6.59 -18.12 -16.70
N THR A 11 -6.33 -18.82 -17.81
CA THR A 11 -5.44 -18.36 -18.88
C THR A 11 -6.01 -17.15 -19.61
N GLY A 12 -7.33 -17.11 -19.83
CA GLY A 12 -8.01 -15.98 -20.44
C GLY A 12 -7.95 -14.71 -19.57
N THR A 13 -8.07 -14.86 -18.25
CA THR A 13 -8.01 -13.74 -17.31
C THR A 13 -6.59 -13.15 -17.24
N ILE A 14 -5.56 -13.99 -17.25
CA ILE A 14 -4.15 -13.54 -17.27
C ILE A 14 -3.80 -12.87 -18.61
N ALA A 15 -4.30 -13.39 -19.74
CA ALA A 15 -4.08 -12.77 -21.04
C ALA A 15 -4.75 -11.39 -21.17
N LEU A 16 -5.89 -11.18 -20.53
CA LEU A 16 -6.57 -9.87 -20.54
C LEU A 16 -5.80 -8.80 -19.77
N VAL A 17 -5.04 -9.19 -18.74
CA VAL A 17 -4.20 -8.27 -17.95
C VAL A 17 -2.91 -7.93 -18.67
N LEU A 18 -2.44 -8.79 -19.60
CA LEU A 18 -1.19 -8.62 -20.34
C LEU A 18 -1.36 -8.00 -21.73
N THR A 19 -2.56 -7.75 -22.20
CA THR A 19 -2.75 -6.98 -23.44
C THR A 19 -2.28 -5.55 -23.20
N PRO A 20 -1.25 -5.06 -23.93
CA PRO A 20 -0.86 -3.66 -23.83
C PRO A 20 -2.02 -2.82 -24.34
N ILE A 21 -2.74 -2.17 -23.42
CA ILE A 21 -3.63 -1.09 -23.80
C ILE A 21 -2.70 -0.01 -24.35
N GLN A 22 -2.71 0.20 -25.67
CA GLN A 22 -2.01 1.30 -26.32
C GLN A 22 -2.67 2.67 -26.05
N ALA A 23 -3.44 2.79 -24.96
CA ALA A 23 -3.73 4.09 -24.40
C ALA A 23 -2.41 4.63 -23.85
N ARG A 24 -2.01 5.84 -24.21
CA ARG A 24 -0.89 6.55 -23.60
C ARG A 24 -1.09 6.54 -22.08
N ALA A 25 -0.56 5.52 -21.44
CA ALA A 25 -0.57 5.40 -20.00
C ALA A 25 0.56 6.28 -19.48
N ASP A 26 0.21 7.32 -18.76
CA ASP A 26 1.17 8.16 -18.06
C ASP A 26 1.73 7.38 -16.87
N GLY A 27 2.94 6.85 -17.02
CA GLY A 27 3.66 6.22 -15.93
C GLY A 27 4.08 7.24 -14.89
N PHE A 28 4.06 6.89 -13.63
CA PHE A 28 4.54 7.76 -12.56
C PHE A 28 5.29 6.98 -11.48
N VAL A 29 6.20 7.70 -10.81
CA VAL A 29 6.87 7.25 -9.59
C VAL A 29 6.76 8.37 -8.56
N SER A 30 6.44 8.01 -7.31
CA SER A 30 6.22 8.98 -6.25
C SER A 30 6.85 8.49 -4.94
N PRO A 31 8.09 8.88 -4.62
CA PRO A 31 8.61 8.75 -3.26
C PRO A 31 7.82 9.65 -2.30
N TRP A 32 7.57 9.14 -1.10
CA TRP A 32 6.77 9.82 -0.11
C TRP A 32 7.27 9.59 1.32
N VAL A 33 6.93 10.52 2.21
CA VAL A 33 7.06 10.42 3.66
C VAL A 33 5.69 10.68 4.28
N GLY A 34 5.42 10.09 5.43
CA GLY A 34 4.13 10.23 6.08
C GLY A 34 4.11 9.85 7.54
N SER A 35 2.92 9.72 8.07
CA SER A 35 2.67 9.24 9.41
C SER A 35 1.59 8.15 9.38
N ALA A 36 1.86 7.06 10.08
CA ALA A 36 0.90 6.02 10.35
C ALA A 36 0.28 6.27 11.74
N PHE A 37 -1.05 6.11 11.86
CA PHE A 37 -1.79 6.37 13.09
C PHE A 37 -3.07 5.52 13.15
N GLY A 38 -3.63 5.35 14.33
CA GLY A 38 -4.87 4.58 14.54
C GLY A 38 -4.76 3.62 15.71
N SER A 39 -5.74 2.77 15.90
CA SER A 39 -5.89 1.93 17.10
C SER A 39 -4.79 0.89 17.32
N SER A 40 -4.05 0.53 16.27
CA SER A 40 -2.92 -0.40 16.38
C SER A 40 -1.58 0.31 16.60
N ILE A 41 -1.57 1.64 16.74
CA ILE A 41 -0.35 2.46 16.84
C ILE A 41 -0.47 3.41 18.02
N ASP A 42 0.47 3.31 18.93
CA ASP A 42 0.59 4.23 20.06
C ASP A 42 1.38 5.47 19.63
N ASN A 43 0.70 6.59 19.38
CA ASN A 43 1.23 7.83 18.79
C ASN A 43 1.66 7.69 17.31
N GLY A 44 1.39 8.71 16.49
CA GLY A 44 1.73 8.70 15.07
C GLY A 44 3.19 8.36 14.78
N ARG A 45 3.43 7.38 13.90
CA ARG A 45 4.78 6.91 13.54
C ARG A 45 5.17 7.37 12.16
N THR A 46 6.39 7.85 12.04
CA THR A 46 6.95 8.24 10.74
C THR A 46 7.06 7.02 9.84
N THR A 47 6.60 7.17 8.61
CA THR A 47 6.62 6.14 7.58
C THR A 47 7.10 6.73 6.27
N PHE A 48 7.72 5.94 5.42
CA PHE A 48 8.18 6.37 4.11
C PHE A 48 8.09 5.23 3.10
N GLY A 49 8.09 5.58 1.84
CA GLY A 49 7.97 4.59 0.79
C GLY A 49 7.94 5.18 -0.60
N VAL A 50 7.47 4.38 -1.53
CA VAL A 50 7.36 4.75 -2.94
C VAL A 50 6.11 4.15 -3.56
N ASN A 51 5.46 4.94 -4.40
CA ASN A 51 4.39 4.49 -5.28
C ASN A 51 4.90 4.51 -6.72
N ALA A 52 4.59 3.48 -7.48
CA ALA A 52 4.87 3.43 -8.91
C ALA A 52 3.66 2.88 -9.65
N GLY A 53 3.30 3.48 -10.76
CA GLY A 53 2.12 3.05 -11.50
C GLY A 53 1.94 3.74 -12.83
N ALA A 54 0.79 3.52 -13.43
CA ALA A 54 0.41 4.18 -14.66
C ALA A 54 -1.11 4.40 -14.72
N MET A 55 -1.52 5.52 -15.30
CA MET A 55 -2.94 5.88 -15.46
C MET A 55 -3.24 6.17 -16.93
N GLY A 56 -4.26 5.48 -17.49
CA GLY A 56 -4.77 5.77 -18.82
C GLY A 56 -5.55 7.09 -18.83
N ALA A 57 -5.13 8.04 -19.65
CA ALA A 57 -5.69 9.40 -19.74
C ALA A 57 -5.81 10.09 -18.36
N GLY A 58 -5.03 9.67 -17.37
CA GLY A 58 -5.09 10.18 -16.00
C GLY A 58 -6.37 9.84 -15.24
N ILE A 59 -7.21 8.94 -15.75
CA ILE A 59 -8.52 8.62 -15.17
C ILE A 59 -8.47 7.31 -14.38
N ILE A 60 -8.01 6.23 -14.99
CA ILE A 60 -7.96 4.91 -14.34
C ILE A 60 -6.62 4.24 -14.60
N GLY A 61 -6.10 3.54 -13.61
CA GLY A 61 -4.82 2.86 -13.73
C GLY A 61 -4.53 1.87 -12.62
N GLY A 62 -3.30 1.39 -12.63
CA GLY A 62 -2.74 0.52 -11.61
C GLY A 62 -1.57 1.18 -10.90
N GLU A 63 -1.39 0.84 -9.64
CA GLU A 63 -0.32 1.35 -8.78
C GLU A 63 0.21 0.24 -7.89
N ILE A 64 1.53 0.18 -7.72
CA ILE A 64 2.20 -0.56 -6.66
C ILE A 64 2.57 0.44 -5.57
N ASP A 65 2.21 0.15 -4.33
CA ASP A 65 2.56 0.93 -3.14
C ASP A 65 3.48 0.11 -2.25
N PHE A 66 4.68 0.58 -2.03
CA PHE A 66 5.63 0.05 -1.06
C PHE A 66 5.76 1.04 0.10
N GLY A 67 5.56 0.56 1.33
CA GLY A 67 5.72 1.34 2.54
C GLY A 67 6.57 0.63 3.59
N TYR A 68 7.40 1.40 4.27
CA TYR A 68 8.25 0.99 5.36
C TYR A 68 7.93 1.82 6.60
N ASN A 69 7.55 1.15 7.68
CA ASN A 69 7.10 1.75 8.93
C ASN A 69 8.02 1.26 10.07
N PRO A 70 9.11 1.99 10.35
CA PRO A 70 10.01 1.64 11.46
C PRO A 70 9.35 1.94 12.80
N SER A 71 9.68 1.14 13.81
CA SER A 71 9.20 1.31 15.19
C SER A 71 7.69 1.43 15.30
N PHE A 72 6.96 0.61 14.55
CA PHE A 72 5.50 0.69 14.40
C PHE A 72 4.76 0.55 15.74
N PHE A 73 5.18 -0.37 16.60
CA PHE A 73 4.56 -0.62 17.92
C PHE A 73 5.20 0.17 19.07
N GLY A 74 6.12 1.08 18.80
CA GLY A 74 6.78 1.92 19.80
C GLY A 74 8.26 1.62 19.98
N THR A 75 8.97 2.57 20.63
CA THR A 75 10.39 2.48 20.99
C THR A 75 10.56 2.12 22.46
N GLN A 76 9.68 1.33 23.04
CA GLN A 76 9.86 0.91 24.43
C GLN A 76 10.92 -0.18 24.53
N ASN A 77 11.77 -0.08 25.55
CA ASN A 77 12.95 -0.93 25.76
C ASN A 77 12.66 -2.44 25.88
N ASP A 78 11.38 -2.84 25.91
CA ASP A 78 10.98 -4.22 26.11
C ASP A 78 10.67 -5.01 24.82
N PHE A 79 10.46 -4.34 23.67
CA PHE A 79 10.04 -4.99 22.42
C PHE A 79 11.06 -4.95 21.28
N GLY A 80 12.26 -4.38 21.47
CA GLY A 80 13.26 -4.30 20.41
C GLY A 80 12.79 -3.48 19.20
N ASN A 81 13.52 -3.59 18.08
CA ASN A 81 13.16 -2.95 16.83
C ASN A 81 12.01 -3.72 16.17
N ASN A 82 10.89 -3.04 15.96
CA ASN A 82 9.75 -3.59 15.25
C ASN A 82 9.47 -2.78 13.98
N THR A 83 9.14 -3.48 12.91
CA THR A 83 8.97 -2.90 11.59
C THR A 83 7.76 -3.50 10.90
N VAL A 84 6.97 -2.67 10.25
CA VAL A 84 5.90 -3.12 9.35
C VAL A 84 6.22 -2.67 7.93
N ILE A 85 6.27 -3.64 7.02
CA ILE A 85 6.44 -3.41 5.58
C ILE A 85 5.13 -3.73 4.90
N ASN A 86 4.68 -2.86 4.01
CA ASN A 86 3.54 -3.13 3.14
C ASN A 86 3.94 -3.11 1.66
N LEU A 87 3.38 -4.05 0.89
CA LEU A 87 3.46 -4.09 -0.57
C LEU A 87 2.06 -4.34 -1.11
N MET A 88 1.47 -3.32 -1.73
CA MET A 88 0.08 -3.35 -2.19
C MET A 88 0.00 -3.14 -3.69
N ALA A 89 -0.86 -3.90 -4.36
CA ALA A 89 -1.27 -3.66 -5.74
C ALA A 89 -2.65 -3.01 -5.72
N ASN A 90 -2.76 -1.84 -6.34
CA ASN A 90 -3.94 -0.98 -6.26
C ASN A 90 -4.50 -0.66 -7.64
N VAL A 91 -5.80 -0.50 -7.72
CA VAL A 91 -6.46 0.26 -8.78
C VAL A 91 -6.57 1.71 -8.31
N ILE A 92 -6.26 2.65 -9.18
CA ILE A 92 -6.36 4.09 -8.94
C ILE A 92 -7.32 4.69 -9.96
N ALA A 93 -8.24 5.53 -9.49
CA ALA A 93 -9.17 6.27 -10.34
C ALA A 93 -9.17 7.75 -9.95
N GLY A 94 -8.94 8.61 -10.93
CA GLY A 94 -8.80 10.06 -10.71
C GLY A 94 -9.54 10.88 -11.73
N VAL A 95 -9.67 12.16 -11.45
CA VAL A 95 -10.29 13.15 -12.36
C VAL A 95 -9.24 14.21 -12.68
N PRO A 96 -8.73 14.29 -13.93
CA PRO A 96 -7.78 15.33 -14.31
C PRO A 96 -8.52 16.68 -14.46
N VAL A 97 -8.26 17.59 -13.55
CA VAL A 97 -8.76 18.97 -13.59
C VAL A 97 -7.65 19.88 -14.12
N GLY A 98 -7.91 20.59 -15.20
CA GLY A 98 -6.91 21.38 -15.91
C GLY A 98 -6.22 20.64 -17.06
N GLY A 99 -6.66 19.41 -17.38
CA GLY A 99 -6.13 18.60 -18.47
C GLY A 99 -5.17 17.51 -18.02
N THR A 100 -4.66 16.75 -19.00
CA THR A 100 -3.75 15.61 -18.77
C THR A 100 -2.28 16.00 -18.94
N HIS A 101 -1.98 17.19 -19.44
CA HIS A 101 -0.64 17.73 -19.66
C HIS A 101 -0.51 19.12 -19.02
N GLY A 102 0.71 19.49 -18.64
CA GLY A 102 0.99 20.75 -17.98
C GLY A 102 0.61 20.77 -16.49
N ALA A 103 0.44 21.98 -15.99
CA ALA A 103 -0.03 22.22 -14.63
C ALA A 103 -1.50 21.80 -14.47
N GLY A 104 -1.82 21.09 -13.42
CA GLY A 104 -3.17 20.63 -13.16
C GLY A 104 -3.31 19.89 -11.83
N ILE A 105 -4.54 19.66 -11.44
CA ILE A 105 -4.87 18.97 -10.19
C ILE A 105 -5.60 17.67 -10.53
N ARG A 106 -5.26 16.60 -9.83
CA ARG A 106 -5.90 15.29 -10.01
C ARG A 106 -6.30 14.71 -8.66
N PRO A 107 -7.52 14.97 -8.17
CA PRO A 107 -8.09 14.19 -7.09
C PRO A 107 -8.28 12.74 -7.56
N TYR A 108 -8.03 11.79 -6.66
CA TYR A 108 -8.15 10.37 -6.95
C TYR A 108 -8.58 9.58 -5.72
N VAL A 109 -9.12 8.39 -6.00
CA VAL A 109 -9.34 7.33 -5.03
C VAL A 109 -8.53 6.10 -5.43
N THR A 110 -8.18 5.28 -4.45
CA THR A 110 -7.40 4.07 -4.67
C THR A 110 -7.90 2.96 -3.77
N ALA A 111 -7.87 1.74 -4.26
CA ALA A 111 -8.15 0.55 -3.46
C ALA A 111 -7.37 -0.63 -4.02
N GLY A 112 -6.96 -1.53 -3.13
CA GLY A 112 -6.18 -2.68 -3.55
C GLY A 112 -5.95 -3.68 -2.44
N ALA A 113 -5.11 -4.67 -2.75
CA ALA A 113 -4.75 -5.74 -1.83
C ALA A 113 -3.28 -6.09 -1.98
N GLY A 114 -2.72 -6.74 -0.98
CA GLY A 114 -1.31 -7.11 -1.00
C GLY A 114 -0.83 -7.73 0.30
N LEU A 115 0.45 -7.61 0.55
CA LEU A 115 1.13 -8.22 1.68
C LEU A 115 1.52 -7.17 2.71
N LEU A 116 1.26 -7.51 3.97
CA LEU A 116 1.74 -6.82 5.15
C LEU A 116 2.71 -7.76 5.86
N ARG A 117 3.94 -7.34 6.06
CA ARG A 117 4.96 -8.08 6.77
C ARG A 117 5.33 -7.35 8.06
N THR A 118 5.13 -8.03 9.18
CA THR A 118 5.56 -7.55 10.49
C THR A 118 6.85 -8.27 10.86
N GLN A 119 7.88 -7.53 11.27
CA GLN A 119 9.12 -8.05 11.82
C GLN A 119 9.28 -7.52 13.24
N ILE A 120 9.54 -8.40 14.18
CA ILE A 120 9.83 -8.08 15.58
C ILE A 120 11.17 -8.71 15.88
N ASP A 121 12.20 -7.90 16.11
CA ASP A 121 13.49 -8.36 16.59
C ASP A 121 13.47 -8.28 18.12
N GLY A 122 13.37 -9.44 18.77
CA GLY A 122 13.34 -9.55 20.23
C GLY A 122 14.62 -8.98 20.86
N GLY A 123 14.44 -8.12 21.86
CA GLY A 123 15.52 -7.56 22.66
C GLY A 123 16.27 -8.65 23.46
N THR A 124 17.28 -8.24 24.15
CA THR A 124 18.39 -9.00 24.80
C THR A 124 17.99 -10.22 25.66
N ILE A 125 16.73 -10.46 25.95
CA ILE A 125 16.29 -11.54 26.88
C ILE A 125 15.66 -12.73 26.15
N ALA A 126 15.19 -12.57 24.92
CA ALA A 126 14.67 -13.68 24.13
C ALA A 126 15.05 -13.49 22.65
N HIS A 127 15.98 -14.33 22.17
CA HIS A 127 16.31 -14.44 20.73
C HIS A 127 15.15 -15.05 19.94
N VAL A 128 13.99 -14.41 19.92
CA VAL A 128 12.84 -14.81 19.11
C VAL A 128 12.63 -13.76 18.04
N SER A 129 13.29 -13.96 16.90
CA SER A 129 12.93 -13.26 15.66
C SER A 129 11.63 -13.86 15.13
N SER A 130 10.55 -13.14 15.17
CA SER A 130 9.29 -13.54 14.56
C SER A 130 8.98 -12.65 13.36
N SER A 131 8.81 -13.26 12.20
CA SER A 131 8.30 -12.56 11.01
C SER A 131 6.97 -13.17 10.61
N ASN A 132 5.94 -12.35 10.56
CA ASN A 132 4.62 -12.78 10.11
C ASN A 132 4.26 -12.04 8.80
N ASN A 133 3.84 -12.82 7.80
CA ASN A 133 3.31 -12.28 6.56
C ASN A 133 1.80 -12.46 6.59
N MET A 134 1.06 -11.37 6.43
CA MET A 134 -0.39 -11.41 6.32
C MET A 134 -0.84 -10.77 5.01
N PHE A 135 -1.90 -11.31 4.44
CA PHE A 135 -2.58 -10.69 3.33
C PHE A 135 -3.50 -9.59 3.84
N GLY A 136 -3.62 -8.48 3.11
CA GLY A 136 -4.45 -7.37 3.52
C GLY A 136 -5.00 -6.59 2.34
N TRP A 137 -5.84 -5.61 2.65
CA TRP A 137 -6.38 -4.67 1.69
C TRP A 137 -6.16 -3.24 2.15
N ASN A 138 -6.23 -2.31 1.21
CA ASN A 138 -6.22 -0.89 1.50
C ASN A 138 -7.27 -0.15 0.66
N ALA A 139 -7.72 0.99 1.17
CA ALA A 139 -8.50 1.96 0.43
C ALA A 139 -8.10 3.36 0.87
N GLY A 140 -8.12 4.30 -0.06
CA GLY A 140 -7.70 5.66 0.23
C GLY A 140 -8.12 6.66 -0.83
N ALA A 141 -7.76 7.90 -0.55
CA ALA A 141 -7.97 9.02 -1.45
C ALA A 141 -6.78 9.98 -1.37
N GLY A 142 -6.57 10.74 -2.42
CA GLY A 142 -5.50 11.71 -2.47
C GLY A 142 -5.68 12.75 -3.54
N LEU A 143 -4.68 13.61 -3.60
CA LEU A 143 -4.59 14.69 -4.56
C LEU A 143 -3.19 14.73 -5.15
N ILE A 144 -3.10 14.79 -6.48
CA ILE A 144 -1.86 15.09 -7.19
C ILE A 144 -1.98 16.49 -7.78
N GLY A 145 -1.01 17.35 -7.50
CA GLY A 145 -0.87 18.66 -8.13
C GLY A 145 0.38 18.69 -8.99
N TYR A 146 0.23 18.75 -10.31
CA TYR A 146 1.33 18.90 -11.25
C TYR A 146 1.65 20.37 -11.47
N PHE A 147 2.93 20.74 -11.42
CA PHE A 147 3.43 22.07 -11.75
C PHE A 147 3.94 22.13 -13.19
N THR A 148 4.43 21.00 -13.68
CA THR A 148 4.93 20.82 -15.04
C THR A 148 4.38 19.51 -15.60
N ASP A 149 4.74 19.18 -16.84
CA ASP A 149 4.40 17.88 -17.43
C ASP A 149 5.00 16.70 -16.69
N HIS A 150 6.07 16.88 -15.93
CA HIS A 150 6.87 15.79 -15.37
C HIS A 150 6.92 15.77 -13.84
N VAL A 151 6.63 16.89 -13.17
CA VAL A 151 6.83 17.02 -11.72
C VAL A 151 5.61 17.59 -11.04
N GLY A 152 5.24 17.00 -9.92
CA GLY A 152 4.15 17.45 -9.07
C GLY A 152 4.34 17.06 -7.62
N LEU A 153 3.35 17.39 -6.81
CA LEU A 153 3.23 16.95 -5.41
C LEU A 153 2.02 16.03 -5.27
N ARG A 154 2.13 15.10 -4.36
CA ARG A 154 1.08 14.14 -4.05
C ARG A 154 0.81 14.13 -2.55
N GLY A 155 -0.45 14.32 -2.16
CA GLY A 155 -0.96 14.07 -0.81
C GLY A 155 -1.91 12.87 -0.84
N ASP A 156 -1.80 11.97 0.11
CA ASP A 156 -2.51 10.68 0.11
C ASP A 156 -2.93 10.31 1.54
N MET A 157 -4.13 9.80 1.69
CA MET A 157 -4.64 9.23 2.95
C MET A 157 -5.21 7.86 2.69
N ARG A 158 -4.70 6.82 3.38
CA ARG A 158 -5.08 5.42 3.20
C ARG A 158 -5.40 4.75 4.51
N TYR A 159 -6.41 3.91 4.45
CA TYR A 159 -6.70 2.92 5.47
C TYR A 159 -6.14 1.56 5.02
N LEU A 160 -5.37 0.92 5.88
CA LEU A 160 -4.81 -0.42 5.64
C LEU A 160 -5.35 -1.38 6.70
N ARG A 161 -5.71 -2.59 6.26
CA ARG A 161 -6.21 -3.66 7.14
C ARG A 161 -5.69 -5.01 6.69
N GLY A 162 -5.07 -5.75 7.62
CA GLY A 162 -4.69 -7.15 7.42
C GLY A 162 -5.86 -8.09 7.64
N PHE A 163 -5.88 -9.21 6.90
CA PHE A 163 -6.74 -10.34 7.19
C PHE A 163 -6.00 -11.27 8.17
N GLU A 164 -6.72 -11.80 9.13
CA GLU A 164 -6.18 -12.81 10.04
C GLU A 164 -6.03 -14.14 9.28
N ASP A 165 -4.80 -14.66 9.17
CA ASP A 165 -4.58 -16.04 8.75
C ASP A 165 -4.85 -16.96 9.94
N THR A 166 -5.98 -17.63 9.93
CA THR A 166 -6.44 -18.54 10.98
C THR A 166 -5.62 -19.85 11.09
N ASN A 167 -4.46 -19.96 10.42
CA ASN A 167 -3.74 -21.24 10.28
C ASN A 167 -2.23 -21.15 10.44
N THR A 168 -1.74 -20.62 11.56
CA THR A 168 -0.37 -20.90 11.99
C THR A 168 -0.30 -20.97 13.51
N GLY A 169 -0.14 -22.20 14.03
CA GLY A 169 -0.09 -22.50 15.44
C GLY A 169 1.17 -21.99 16.15
N VAL A 170 1.29 -20.68 16.29
CA VAL A 170 2.24 -20.05 17.21
C VAL A 170 1.52 -18.86 17.85
N THR A 171 1.20 -19.06 19.10
CA THR A 171 0.90 -18.08 20.16
C THR A 171 0.32 -16.73 19.67
N SER A 172 -1.01 -16.64 19.71
CA SER A 172 -1.74 -15.39 19.67
C SER A 172 -1.23 -14.49 20.82
N ILE A 173 -0.55 -13.41 20.49
CA ILE A 173 -0.45 -12.28 21.39
C ILE A 173 -1.84 -11.65 21.39
N ASP A 174 -2.54 -11.87 22.48
CA ASP A 174 -3.92 -11.43 22.70
C ASP A 174 -3.91 -9.92 22.94
N LEU A 175 -3.92 -9.14 21.86
CA LEU A 175 -4.11 -7.70 21.90
C LEU A 175 -5.61 -7.41 21.92
N ASN A 176 -6.22 -7.61 23.11
CA ASN A 176 -7.51 -7.04 23.46
C ASN A 176 -8.68 -7.31 22.48
N GLY A 177 -8.93 -8.59 22.15
CA GLY A 177 -10.22 -9.05 21.61
C GLY A 177 -10.57 -8.67 20.18
N ASN A 178 -9.73 -7.96 19.45
CA ASN A 178 -9.93 -7.61 18.03
C ASN A 178 -8.59 -7.67 17.27
N ASN A 179 -8.18 -8.89 16.98
CA ASN A 179 -6.81 -9.27 16.53
C ASN A 179 -6.48 -8.90 15.08
N GLN A 180 -6.99 -7.80 14.55
CA GLN A 180 -6.74 -7.38 13.17
C GLN A 180 -5.87 -6.12 13.13
N LEU A 181 -4.69 -6.23 12.50
CA LEU A 181 -3.85 -5.07 12.23
C LEU A 181 -4.59 -4.10 11.31
N HIS A 182 -4.90 -2.91 11.79
CA HIS A 182 -5.49 -1.85 10.99
C HIS A 182 -4.97 -0.48 11.42
N PHE A 183 -4.69 0.36 10.43
CA PHE A 183 -4.18 1.70 10.67
C PHE A 183 -4.46 2.64 9.49
N TRP A 184 -4.40 3.91 9.79
CA TRP A 184 -4.41 4.98 8.81
C TRP A 184 -2.99 5.43 8.48
N ARG A 185 -2.76 5.83 7.25
CA ARG A 185 -1.53 6.46 6.81
C ARG A 185 -1.86 7.74 6.06
N ALA A 186 -1.31 8.87 6.52
CA ALA A 186 -1.27 10.11 5.76
C ALA A 186 0.14 10.30 5.23
N SER A 187 0.28 10.55 3.93
CA SER A 187 1.58 10.70 3.27
C SER A 187 1.61 11.90 2.33
N PHE A 188 2.80 12.43 2.15
CA PHE A 188 3.09 13.52 1.22
C PHE A 188 4.38 13.19 0.45
N GLY A 189 4.40 13.46 -0.85
CA GLY A 189 5.52 13.10 -1.69
C GLY A 189 5.62 13.93 -2.96
N VAL A 190 6.71 13.72 -3.67
CA VAL A 190 6.91 14.25 -5.02
C VAL A 190 6.49 13.19 -6.02
N VAL A 191 5.80 13.58 -7.07
CA VAL A 191 5.44 12.69 -8.18
C VAL A 191 6.20 13.09 -9.43
N PHE A 192 6.81 12.10 -10.07
CA PHE A 192 7.48 12.19 -11.36
C PHE A 192 6.67 11.39 -12.38
N ARG A 193 6.42 12.01 -13.53
CA ARG A 193 5.66 11.43 -14.64
C ARG A 193 6.49 11.38 -15.93
#